data_79c13c4c7fbd1cf53878ad6a1d4724ca
#
_entry.id   79c13c4c7fbd1cf53878ad6a1d4724ca
#
_cell.length_a   1.000
_cell.length_b   1.000
_cell.length_c   1.000
_cell.angle_alpha   90.00
_cell.angle_beta   90.00
_cell.angle_gamma   90.00
#
_symmetry.space_group_name_H-M   'P 1'
#
loop_
_entity.id
_entity.type
_entity.pdbx_description
1 polymer ?
#
loop_
_entity_poly.entity_id
_entity_poly.type
_entity_poly.pdbx_seq_one_letter_code
_entity_poly.pdbx_strand_id
1 'polypeptide(L)'
;MQEIIEVIQKPEPVGLVGSSLGGFYATWLANHYDLPYVLVNPSVEPYITLERAIGQGVNFHDQSSYEWNAQHTESLLQFKVAKPNMEGCLLMVQTGDELLDYRQAVDYYSAAKQLVEEGGNHGFIGFDRHLKTITDFLKV
;
A
#
# COMPACT_ATOMS: atom_id res chain seq x y z
N MET A 1 -12.99 -6.50 0.55
CA MET A 1 -12.01 -7.60 0.72
C MET A 1 -12.50 -8.91 0.11
N GLN A 2 -13.72 -9.32 0.40
CA GLN A 2 -14.26 -10.59 -0.12
C GLN A 2 -14.26 -10.65 -1.65
N GLU A 3 -14.63 -9.59 -2.33
CA GLU A 3 -14.64 -9.51 -3.79
C GLU A 3 -13.25 -9.69 -4.38
N ILE A 4 -12.22 -9.15 -3.74
CA ILE A 4 -10.83 -9.31 -4.15
C ILE A 4 -10.40 -10.77 -3.99
N ILE A 5 -10.76 -11.39 -2.89
CA ILE A 5 -10.45 -12.80 -2.62
C ILE A 5 -11.08 -13.70 -3.68
N GLU A 6 -12.32 -13.43 -4.09
CA GLU A 6 -12.99 -14.17 -5.16
C GLU A 6 -12.24 -14.08 -6.49
N VAL A 7 -11.69 -12.91 -6.81
CA VAL A 7 -10.86 -12.76 -8.03
C VAL A 7 -9.57 -13.55 -7.91
N ILE A 8 -8.90 -13.49 -6.77
CA ILE A 8 -7.64 -14.19 -6.51
C ILE A 8 -7.79 -15.70 -6.66
N GLN A 9 -8.95 -16.24 -6.29
CA GLN A 9 -9.22 -17.68 -6.36
C GLN A 9 -9.53 -18.22 -7.74
N LYS A 10 -9.60 -17.34 -8.75
CA LYS A 10 -9.79 -17.77 -10.15
C LYS A 10 -8.50 -18.36 -10.71
N PRO A 11 -8.59 -19.21 -11.73
CA PRO A 11 -7.41 -19.88 -12.28
C PRO A 11 -6.47 -18.98 -13.09
N GLU A 12 -6.90 -17.78 -13.46
CA GLU A 12 -6.08 -16.85 -14.23
C GLU A 12 -4.96 -16.26 -13.36
N PRO A 13 -3.79 -15.93 -13.96
CA PRO A 13 -2.73 -15.24 -13.24
C PRO A 13 -3.20 -13.92 -12.65
N VAL A 14 -2.89 -13.68 -11.37
CA VAL A 14 -3.30 -12.47 -10.66
C VAL A 14 -2.07 -11.81 -10.05
N GLY A 15 -1.97 -10.50 -10.23
CA GLY A 15 -1.04 -9.65 -9.50
C GLY A 15 -1.81 -8.54 -8.81
N LEU A 16 -1.23 -7.96 -7.79
CA LEU A 16 -1.86 -6.91 -6.99
C LEU A 16 -1.13 -5.58 -7.16
N VAL A 17 -1.89 -4.51 -7.22
CA VAL A 17 -1.33 -3.14 -7.15
C VAL A 17 -2.06 -2.42 -6.03
N GLY A 18 -1.32 -1.92 -5.06
CA GLY A 18 -1.89 -1.19 -3.94
C GLY A 18 -1.25 0.17 -3.76
N SER A 19 -2.07 1.20 -3.62
CA SER A 19 -1.64 2.57 -3.39
C SER A 19 -2.08 3.02 -1.99
N SER A 20 -1.20 3.74 -1.31
CA SER A 20 -1.48 4.31 0.02
C SER A 20 -1.91 3.21 1.00
N LEU A 21 -3.07 3.35 1.64
CA LEU A 21 -3.63 2.31 2.51
C LEU A 21 -3.85 1.00 1.75
N GLY A 22 -4.21 1.07 0.47
CA GLY A 22 -4.32 -0.12 -0.38
C GLY A 22 -3.03 -0.91 -0.48
N GLY A 23 -1.87 -0.27 -0.35
CA GLY A 23 -0.58 -0.95 -0.30
C GLY A 23 -0.41 -1.82 0.94
N PHE A 24 -0.95 -1.38 2.06
CA PHE A 24 -0.95 -2.18 3.29
C PHE A 24 -1.77 -3.47 3.11
N TYR A 25 -2.97 -3.36 2.57
CA TYR A 25 -3.81 -4.52 2.29
C TYR A 25 -3.24 -5.42 1.18
N ALA A 26 -2.66 -4.83 0.14
CA ALA A 26 -2.04 -5.59 -0.95
C ALA A 26 -0.88 -6.45 -0.43
N THR A 27 -0.09 -5.91 0.49
CA THR A 27 1.00 -6.65 1.13
C THR A 27 0.47 -7.88 1.88
N TRP A 28 -0.60 -7.71 2.65
CA TRP A 28 -1.21 -8.83 3.36
C TRP A 28 -1.77 -9.89 2.40
N LEU A 29 -2.54 -9.46 1.41
CA LEU A 29 -3.13 -10.37 0.42
C LEU A 29 -2.07 -11.12 -0.36
N ALA A 30 -1.04 -10.41 -0.84
CA ALA A 30 0.02 -11.01 -1.63
C ALA A 30 0.78 -12.08 -0.84
N ASN A 31 1.04 -11.81 0.43
CA ASN A 31 1.76 -12.76 1.28
C ASN A 31 0.88 -13.92 1.71
N HIS A 32 -0.41 -13.68 1.89
CA HIS A 32 -1.35 -14.73 2.26
C HIS A 32 -1.63 -15.70 1.11
N TYR A 33 -1.68 -15.20 -0.11
CA TYR A 33 -2.00 -15.99 -1.31
C TYR A 33 -0.79 -16.23 -2.23
N ASP A 34 0.41 -15.83 -1.81
CA ASP A 34 1.66 -16.01 -2.57
C ASP A 34 1.58 -15.40 -3.97
N LEU A 35 1.28 -14.10 -4.04
CA LEU A 35 1.12 -13.37 -5.28
C LEU A 35 2.19 -12.29 -5.45
N PRO A 36 2.57 -11.95 -6.70
CA PRO A 36 3.36 -10.76 -6.94
C PRO A 36 2.55 -9.50 -6.70
N TYR A 37 3.20 -8.45 -6.24
CA TYR A 37 2.52 -7.21 -5.91
C TYR A 37 3.38 -5.97 -6.15
N VAL A 38 2.72 -4.89 -6.51
CA VAL A 38 3.31 -3.57 -6.71
C VAL A 38 2.70 -2.60 -5.72
N LEU A 39 3.53 -1.84 -5.06
CA LEU A 39 3.12 -0.86 -4.07
C LEU A 39 3.46 0.54 -4.56
N VAL A 40 2.50 1.45 -4.46
CA VAL A 40 2.63 2.83 -4.93
C VAL A 40 2.40 3.76 -3.75
N ASN A 41 3.46 4.45 -3.32
CA ASN A 41 3.40 5.31 -2.14
C ASN A 41 2.62 4.65 -0.98
N PRO A 42 3.02 3.45 -0.56
CA PRO A 42 2.21 2.67 0.38
C PRO A 42 2.29 3.19 1.80
N SER A 43 1.21 2.97 2.54
CA SER A 43 1.20 3.14 3.99
C SER A 43 1.78 1.86 4.63
N VAL A 44 2.84 2.02 5.40
CA VAL A 44 3.52 0.89 6.04
C VAL A 44 2.88 0.57 7.40
N GLU A 45 2.58 1.60 8.15
CA GLU A 45 2.03 1.47 9.51
C GLU A 45 0.78 2.34 9.67
N PRO A 46 -0.29 2.03 8.91
CA PRO A 46 -1.49 2.88 8.93
C PRO A 46 -2.16 2.94 10.30
N TYR A 47 -2.02 1.89 11.10
CA TYR A 47 -2.55 1.85 12.46
C TYR A 47 -1.90 2.92 13.36
N ILE A 48 -0.64 3.30 13.12
CA ILE A 48 0.04 4.38 13.84
C ILE A 48 -0.32 5.74 13.26
N THR A 49 -0.26 5.87 11.95
CA THR A 49 -0.53 7.13 11.26
C THR A 49 -1.95 7.62 11.51
N LEU A 50 -2.93 6.72 11.44
CA LEU A 50 -4.34 7.05 11.66
C LEU A 50 -4.63 7.32 13.13
N GLU A 51 -3.98 6.63 14.04
CA GLU A 51 -4.10 6.91 15.48
C GLU A 51 -3.62 8.31 15.81
N ARG A 52 -2.53 8.78 15.21
CA ARG A 52 -2.06 10.16 15.36
C ARG A 52 -3.09 11.15 14.84
N ALA A 53 -3.74 10.86 13.73
CA ALA A 53 -4.79 11.70 13.18
C ALA A 53 -5.97 11.83 14.14
N ILE A 54 -6.37 10.77 14.80
CA ILE A 54 -7.40 10.79 15.84
C ILE A 54 -6.97 11.70 17.00
N GLY A 55 -5.75 11.51 17.49
CA GLY A 55 -5.22 12.28 18.62
C GLY A 55 -5.08 13.76 18.34
N GLN A 56 -4.94 14.16 17.08
CA GLN A 56 -4.83 15.55 16.68
C GLN A 56 -6.17 16.20 16.39
N GLY A 57 -7.27 15.46 16.48
CA GLY A 57 -8.61 15.97 16.20
C GLY A 57 -8.76 16.45 14.76
N VAL A 58 -8.06 15.82 13.84
CA VAL A 58 -8.13 16.19 12.43
C VAL A 58 -9.54 15.95 11.91
N ASN A 59 -10.24 17.03 11.58
CA ASN A 59 -11.49 16.96 10.87
C ASN A 59 -11.20 16.68 9.41
N PHE A 60 -11.46 15.48 8.98
CA PHE A 60 -11.62 15.23 7.57
C PHE A 60 -12.82 16.04 7.11
N HIS A 61 -12.66 16.81 6.06
CA HIS A 61 -13.67 17.80 5.64
C HIS A 61 -15.03 17.23 5.33
N ASP A 62 -15.18 15.96 5.39
CA ASP A 62 -16.49 15.37 5.35
C ASP A 62 -16.87 14.91 6.73
N GLN A 63 -17.60 15.75 7.44
CA GLN A 63 -18.09 15.44 8.77
C GLN A 63 -19.31 14.56 8.74
N SER A 64 -19.68 14.05 7.61
CA SER A 64 -21.00 13.46 7.44
C SER A 64 -21.21 12.21 8.25
N SER A 65 -20.24 11.65 8.91
CA SER A 65 -20.47 10.48 9.74
C SER A 65 -19.28 9.56 9.87
N TYR A 66 -18.22 9.86 9.19
CA TYR A 66 -17.07 9.00 9.20
C TYR A 66 -16.13 9.43 10.32
N GLU A 67 -16.25 8.76 11.46
CA GLU A 67 -15.30 8.92 12.54
C GLU A 67 -14.35 7.74 12.54
N TRP A 68 -13.06 8.02 12.36
CA TRP A 68 -12.05 7.02 12.57
C TRP A 68 -11.74 6.94 14.06
N ASN A 69 -11.91 5.78 14.66
CA ASN A 69 -11.69 5.58 16.08
C ASN A 69 -10.65 4.49 16.36
N ALA A 70 -10.27 4.34 17.64
CA ALA A 70 -9.25 3.37 18.05
C ALA A 70 -9.60 1.93 17.67
N GLN A 71 -10.88 1.59 17.63
CA GLN A 71 -11.33 0.26 17.24
C GLN A 71 -11.03 -0.03 15.76
N HIS A 72 -11.18 0.97 14.89
CA HIS A 72 -10.79 0.85 13.48
C HIS A 72 -9.28 0.64 13.33
N THR A 73 -8.49 1.37 14.13
CA THR A 73 -7.04 1.22 14.13
C THR A 73 -6.62 -0.19 14.57
N GLU A 74 -7.23 -0.71 15.61
CA GLU A 74 -6.96 -2.07 16.07
C GLU A 74 -7.30 -3.12 15.02
N SER A 75 -8.39 -2.93 14.28
CA SER A 75 -8.78 -3.87 13.23
C SER A 75 -7.75 -3.97 12.10
N LEU A 76 -6.97 -2.92 11.87
CA LEU A 76 -5.89 -2.95 10.89
C LEU A 76 -4.75 -3.87 11.28
N LEU A 77 -4.50 -4.05 12.58
CA LEU A 77 -3.38 -4.86 13.05
C LEU A 77 -3.49 -6.33 12.59
N GLN A 78 -4.69 -6.83 12.34
CA GLN A 78 -4.89 -8.18 11.83
C GLN A 78 -4.26 -8.39 10.44
N PHE A 79 -4.07 -7.30 9.68
CA PHE A 79 -3.48 -7.34 8.34
C PHE A 79 -2.00 -6.98 8.33
N LYS A 80 -1.37 -6.85 9.50
CA LYS A 80 0.07 -6.58 9.57
C LYS A 80 0.86 -7.82 9.16
N VAL A 81 1.85 -7.62 8.30
CA VAL A 81 2.76 -8.69 7.86
C VAL A 81 4.14 -8.43 8.47
N ALA A 82 4.61 -9.36 9.31
CA ALA A 82 5.88 -9.21 10.00
C ALA A 82 7.09 -9.33 9.05
N LYS A 83 7.01 -10.25 8.08
CA LYS A 83 8.09 -10.48 7.11
C LYS A 83 7.50 -10.64 5.71
N PRO A 84 7.25 -9.54 4.99
CA PRO A 84 6.73 -9.63 3.64
C PRO A 84 7.68 -10.34 2.68
N ASN A 85 7.12 -11.02 1.68
CA ASN A 85 7.90 -11.58 0.59
C ASN A 85 8.41 -10.44 -0.30
N MET A 86 9.69 -10.13 -0.19
CA MET A 86 10.31 -9.02 -0.91
C MET A 86 10.61 -9.36 -2.37
N GLU A 87 10.82 -10.62 -2.71
CA GLU A 87 11.07 -11.03 -4.10
C GLU A 87 9.87 -10.78 -5.00
N GLY A 88 8.68 -10.94 -4.47
CA GLY A 88 7.43 -10.69 -5.18
C GLY A 88 6.97 -9.25 -5.17
N CYS A 89 7.76 -8.33 -4.63
CA CYS A 89 7.38 -6.93 -4.41
C CYS A 89 8.15 -5.96 -5.31
N LEU A 90 7.42 -5.07 -5.97
CA LEU A 90 7.98 -3.87 -6.57
C LEU A 90 7.45 -2.67 -5.80
N LEU A 91 8.35 -1.92 -5.18
CA LEU A 91 8.01 -0.68 -4.47
C LEU A 91 8.22 0.51 -5.41
N MET A 92 7.21 1.34 -5.54
CA MET A 92 7.27 2.58 -6.30
C MET A 92 6.92 3.75 -5.38
N VAL A 93 7.86 4.66 -5.19
CA VAL A 93 7.63 5.83 -4.33
C VAL A 93 8.13 7.11 -5.00
N GLN A 94 7.54 8.22 -4.64
CA GLN A 94 8.03 9.56 -5.01
C GLN A 94 8.43 10.32 -3.75
N THR A 95 9.58 10.95 -3.79
CA THR A 95 10.14 11.64 -2.61
C THR A 95 9.32 12.84 -2.17
N GLY A 96 8.51 13.38 -3.08
CA GLY A 96 7.60 14.51 -2.80
C GLY A 96 6.27 14.12 -2.18
N ASP A 97 6.09 12.88 -1.77
CA ASP A 97 4.88 12.45 -1.07
C ASP A 97 4.70 13.30 0.20
N GLU A 98 3.62 14.11 0.21
CA GLU A 98 3.34 15.06 1.29
C GLU A 98 2.55 14.45 2.44
N LEU A 99 2.02 13.24 2.25
CA LEU A 99 1.22 12.55 3.26
C LEU A 99 2.01 11.49 4.01
N LEU A 100 2.88 10.77 3.32
CA LEU A 100 3.65 9.67 3.89
C LEU A 100 5.14 9.87 3.61
N ASP A 101 5.95 9.68 4.63
CA ASP A 101 7.40 9.74 4.44
C ASP A 101 7.87 8.52 3.65
N TYR A 102 8.30 8.75 2.40
CA TYR A 102 8.72 7.67 1.51
C TYR A 102 9.85 6.81 2.10
N ARG A 103 10.66 7.37 3.00
CA ARG A 103 11.77 6.65 3.63
C ARG A 103 11.30 5.47 4.47
N GLN A 104 10.11 5.56 5.07
CA GLN A 104 9.53 4.43 5.81
C GLN A 104 9.32 3.22 4.88
N ALA A 105 8.76 3.47 3.71
CA ALA A 105 8.53 2.39 2.74
C ALA A 105 9.85 1.84 2.20
N VAL A 106 10.80 2.71 1.86
CA VAL A 106 12.12 2.30 1.38
C VAL A 106 12.83 1.40 2.39
N ASP A 107 12.78 1.76 3.66
CA ASP A 107 13.41 0.98 4.73
C ASP A 107 12.68 -0.34 4.99
N TYR A 108 11.36 -0.29 5.06
CA TYR A 108 10.55 -1.48 5.34
C TYR A 108 10.66 -2.53 4.23
N TYR A 109 10.64 -2.08 2.98
CA TYR A 109 10.76 -2.95 1.79
C TYR A 109 12.17 -2.96 1.22
N SER A 110 13.19 -2.86 2.06
CA SER A 110 14.59 -2.66 1.66
C SER A 110 15.12 -3.75 0.71
N ALA A 111 14.64 -4.97 0.82
CA ALA A 111 15.06 -6.08 -0.04
C ALA A 111 14.19 -6.23 -1.30
N ALA A 112 13.16 -5.42 -1.46
CA ALA A 112 12.32 -5.44 -2.65
C ALA A 112 12.97 -4.67 -3.79
N LYS A 113 12.54 -4.96 -5.01
CA LYS A 113 12.87 -4.11 -6.15
C LYS A 113 12.22 -2.75 -5.94
N GLN A 114 12.97 -1.67 -6.11
CA GLN A 114 12.48 -0.32 -5.82
C GLN A 114 12.65 0.61 -6.99
N LEU A 115 11.64 1.43 -7.22
CA LEU A 115 11.67 2.55 -8.13
C LEU A 115 11.39 3.80 -7.31
N VAL A 116 12.41 4.60 -7.05
CA VAL A 116 12.32 5.83 -6.26
C VAL A 116 12.48 7.01 -7.20
N GLU A 117 11.44 7.81 -7.35
CA GLU A 117 11.49 9.01 -8.18
C GLU A 117 11.58 10.25 -7.31
N GLU A 118 12.45 11.18 -7.68
CA GLU A 118 12.58 12.44 -6.98
C GLU A 118 11.42 13.38 -7.35
N GLY A 119 10.85 14.04 -6.34
CA GLY A 119 9.71 14.93 -6.53
C GLY A 119 8.38 14.19 -6.52
N GLY A 120 7.45 14.69 -7.32
CA GLY A 120 6.12 14.13 -7.38
C GLY A 120 5.25 14.41 -6.16
N ASN A 121 4.30 13.55 -5.89
CA ASN A 121 3.39 13.70 -4.76
C ASN A 121 2.79 12.35 -4.33
N HIS A 122 1.90 12.37 -3.34
CA HIS A 122 1.25 11.15 -2.84
C HIS A 122 0.45 10.40 -3.92
N GLY A 123 -0.12 11.11 -4.88
CA GLY A 123 -0.86 10.49 -5.99
C GLY A 123 0.02 9.80 -7.02
N PHE A 124 1.32 9.97 -6.96
CA PHE A 124 2.32 9.46 -7.89
C PHE A 124 2.15 10.07 -9.28
N ILE A 125 2.76 11.23 -9.47
CA ILE A 125 2.70 11.94 -10.76
C ILE A 125 3.31 11.09 -11.88
N GLY A 126 2.60 10.97 -12.99
CA GLY A 126 3.07 10.23 -14.15
C GLY A 126 3.05 8.73 -13.99
N PHE A 127 2.18 8.20 -13.16
CA PHE A 127 2.04 6.77 -12.92
C PHE A 127 1.88 5.96 -14.22
N ASP A 128 1.18 6.52 -15.20
CA ASP A 128 0.94 5.89 -16.50
C ASP A 128 2.24 5.52 -17.25
N ARG A 129 3.33 6.22 -17.01
CA ARG A 129 4.65 5.91 -17.61
C ARG A 129 5.17 4.53 -17.20
N HIS A 130 4.65 3.97 -16.12
CA HIS A 130 5.16 2.75 -15.53
C HIS A 130 4.25 1.54 -15.73
N LEU A 131 3.17 1.67 -16.50
CA LEU A 131 2.21 0.58 -16.70
C LEU A 131 2.87 -0.66 -17.28
N LYS A 132 3.75 -0.50 -18.26
CA LYS A 132 4.47 -1.63 -18.83
C LYS A 132 5.40 -2.29 -17.81
N THR A 133 6.12 -1.50 -17.03
CA THR A 133 6.99 -2.02 -15.97
C THR A 133 6.19 -2.85 -14.97
N ILE A 134 5.02 -2.34 -14.60
CA ILE A 134 4.12 -3.02 -13.63
C ILE A 134 3.63 -4.34 -14.20
N THR A 135 3.09 -4.34 -15.41
CA THR A 135 2.57 -5.57 -16.03
C THR A 135 3.67 -6.59 -16.26
N ASP A 136 4.85 -6.15 -16.69
CA ASP A 136 6.00 -7.05 -16.86
C ASP A 136 6.44 -7.66 -15.53
N PHE A 137 6.47 -6.86 -14.46
CA PHE A 137 6.82 -7.36 -13.14
C PHE A 137 5.81 -8.38 -12.61
N LEU A 138 4.53 -8.08 -12.75
CA LEU A 138 3.46 -8.96 -12.29
C LEU A 138 3.24 -10.17 -13.20
N LYS A 139 3.79 -10.16 -14.41
CA LYS A 139 3.61 -11.22 -15.43
C LYS A 139 2.14 -11.44 -15.79
N VAL A 140 1.45 -10.34 -15.96
CA VAL A 140 0.03 -10.37 -16.35
C VAL A 140 -0.21 -9.66 -17.67
#